data_04e4ddcdb540e3e29c8acf7fa739ac09
#
_entry.id   04e4ddcdb540e3e29c8acf7fa739ac09
#
_cell.length_a   1.000
_cell.length_b   1.000
_cell.length_c   1.000
_cell.angle_alpha   90.00
_cell.angle_beta   90.00
_cell.angle_gamma   90.00
#
_symmetry.space_group_name_H-M   'P 1'
#
loop_
_entity.id
_entity.type
_entity.pdbx_description
1 polymer ?
#
loop_
_entity_poly.entity_id
_entity_poly.type
_entity_poly.pdbx_seq_one_letter_code
_entity_poly.pdbx_strand_id
1 'polypeptide(L)'
;VPLVETLNDISPDFPGIVVRRRSTRQFTGAAVDRRDLDRVLDFAHRYASPGPVRYLSARPALDIHLVVNRVRGLEQGVWRYIPDEHQLLLVRAQDERRRVHGACLGQELARDAACLLVYSADLPTAVEVWGDRAYRYLHLDAGFLGQQLNLACVHQGLGVSGIAGFFDDAWNDILELPADHAITYITAIGDAAAGR
;
A
#
# COMPACT_ATOMS: atom_id res chain seq x y z
N VAL A 1 -6.65 -3.61 -15.20
CA VAL A 1 -7.76 -2.65 -15.14
C VAL A 1 -7.17 -1.27 -14.90
N PRO A 2 -7.34 -0.28 -15.81
CA PRO A 2 -6.82 1.07 -15.60
C PRO A 2 -7.50 1.74 -14.40
N LEU A 3 -6.79 2.70 -13.77
CA LEU A 3 -7.38 3.57 -12.77
C LEU A 3 -8.47 4.43 -13.42
N VAL A 4 -9.57 4.66 -12.71
CA VAL A 4 -10.69 5.46 -13.22
C VAL A 4 -10.63 6.92 -12.78
N GLU A 5 -9.81 7.23 -11.77
CA GLU A 5 -9.69 8.58 -11.21
C GLU A 5 -8.23 8.90 -10.87
N THR A 6 -7.88 10.16 -11.05
CA THR A 6 -6.61 10.73 -10.64
C THR A 6 -6.82 11.91 -9.69
N LEU A 7 -5.86 12.16 -8.81
CA LEU A 7 -5.90 13.32 -7.92
C LEU A 7 -5.14 14.48 -8.59
N ASN A 8 -5.85 15.43 -9.17
CA ASN A 8 -5.24 16.50 -9.96
C ASN A 8 -4.66 17.64 -9.13
N ASP A 9 -5.11 17.83 -7.88
CA ASP A 9 -4.69 18.96 -7.05
C ASP A 9 -4.28 18.57 -5.65
N ILE A 10 -3.22 19.22 -5.14
CA ILE A 10 -2.88 19.19 -3.72
C ILE A 10 -3.93 20.02 -2.99
N SER A 11 -4.52 19.45 -1.94
CA SER A 11 -5.49 20.18 -1.11
C SER A 11 -4.89 21.51 -0.61
N PRO A 12 -5.63 22.63 -0.70
CA PRO A 12 -5.23 23.88 -0.07
C PRO A 12 -5.07 23.77 1.45
N ASP A 13 -5.66 22.73 2.09
CA ASP A 13 -5.50 22.41 3.53
C ASP A 13 -4.41 21.35 3.79
N PHE A 14 -3.32 21.34 3.04
CA PHE A 14 -2.22 20.41 3.29
C PHE A 14 -1.70 20.43 4.74
N PRO A 15 -1.47 21.60 5.39
CA PRO A 15 -1.08 21.64 6.81
C PRO A 15 -2.09 20.94 7.73
N GLY A 16 -3.38 21.14 7.50
CA GLY A 16 -4.45 20.48 8.26
C GLY A 16 -4.45 18.96 8.07
N ILE A 17 -4.19 18.47 6.85
CA ILE A 17 -4.05 17.03 6.59
C ILE A 17 -2.90 16.44 7.41
N VAL A 18 -1.73 17.10 7.41
CA VAL A 18 -0.55 16.66 8.17
C VAL A 18 -0.86 16.59 9.67
N VAL A 19 -1.53 17.60 10.20
CA VAL A 19 -1.89 17.65 11.64
C VAL A 19 -2.95 16.60 12.00
N ARG A 20 -3.92 16.37 11.13
CA ARG A 20 -4.99 15.36 11.36
C ARG A 20 -4.53 13.92 11.19
N ARG A 21 -3.46 13.67 10.43
CA ARG A 21 -2.98 12.31 10.17
C ARG A 21 -2.74 11.54 11.48
N ARG A 22 -3.42 10.42 11.64
CA ARG A 22 -3.26 9.44 12.74
C ARG A 22 -3.32 8.04 12.16
N SER A 23 -2.70 7.08 12.84
CA SER A 23 -2.91 5.66 12.52
C SER A 23 -4.31 5.24 12.96
N THR A 24 -5.09 4.74 12.03
CA THR A 24 -6.40 4.14 12.32
C THR A 24 -6.22 2.85 13.09
N ARG A 25 -6.88 2.71 14.23
CA ARG A 25 -6.75 1.55 15.11
C ARG A 25 -7.87 0.53 14.91
N GLN A 26 -8.98 0.95 14.34
CA GLN A 26 -10.12 0.12 14.06
C GLN A 26 -10.77 0.53 12.73
N PHE A 27 -11.05 -0.46 11.88
CA PHE A 27 -11.86 -0.28 10.68
C PHE A 27 -13.25 -0.82 10.92
N THR A 28 -14.25 -0.23 10.25
CA THR A 28 -15.64 -0.68 10.35
C THR A 28 -15.90 -2.00 9.61
N GLY A 29 -14.98 -2.37 8.70
CA GLY A 29 -15.21 -3.44 7.75
C GLY A 29 -16.13 -3.07 6.59
N ALA A 30 -16.55 -1.80 6.47
CA ALA A 30 -17.33 -1.34 5.33
C ALA A 30 -16.49 -1.29 4.05
N ALA A 31 -17.16 -1.38 2.90
CA ALA A 31 -16.50 -1.25 1.61
C ALA A 31 -16.18 0.21 1.31
N VAL A 32 -14.99 0.47 0.80
CA VAL A 32 -14.59 1.77 0.25
C VAL A 32 -14.86 1.86 -1.25
N ASP A 33 -14.97 3.06 -1.78
CA ASP A 33 -15.13 3.26 -3.22
C ASP A 33 -13.80 3.07 -3.96
N ARG A 34 -13.88 2.43 -5.12
CA ARG A 34 -12.74 2.29 -6.01
C ARG A 34 -12.13 3.63 -6.39
N ARG A 35 -12.97 4.64 -6.64
CA ARG A 35 -12.51 6.00 -7.02
C ARG A 35 -11.59 6.61 -5.96
N ASP A 36 -11.91 6.42 -4.67
CA ASP A 36 -11.10 6.95 -3.59
C ASP A 36 -9.77 6.19 -3.49
N LEU A 37 -9.80 4.86 -3.68
CA LEU A 37 -8.58 4.05 -3.74
C LEU A 37 -7.71 4.43 -4.95
N ASP A 38 -8.30 4.60 -6.13
CA ASP A 38 -7.57 4.99 -7.34
C ASP A 38 -6.86 6.34 -7.16
N ARG A 39 -7.53 7.34 -6.55
CA ARG A 39 -6.91 8.63 -6.20
C ARG A 39 -5.75 8.49 -5.23
N VAL A 40 -5.89 7.63 -4.22
CA VAL A 40 -4.83 7.33 -3.25
C VAL A 40 -3.63 6.70 -3.94
N LEU A 41 -3.85 5.72 -4.81
CA LEU A 41 -2.79 5.05 -5.57
C LEU A 41 -2.08 6.02 -6.51
N ASP A 42 -2.82 6.79 -7.28
CA ASP A 42 -2.27 7.79 -8.20
C ASP A 42 -1.40 8.81 -7.44
N PHE A 43 -1.94 9.42 -6.39
CA PHE A 43 -1.20 10.42 -5.61
C PHE A 43 0.08 9.85 -5.00
N ALA A 44 0.00 8.69 -4.35
CA ALA A 44 1.13 8.11 -3.65
C ALA A 44 2.28 7.70 -4.57
N HIS A 45 1.97 7.32 -5.83
CA HIS A 45 2.95 6.78 -6.76
C HIS A 45 3.22 7.68 -7.98
N ARG A 46 2.56 8.83 -8.08
CA ARG A 46 2.76 9.81 -9.17
C ARG A 46 4.21 10.22 -9.35
N TYR A 47 4.97 10.28 -8.27
CA TYR A 47 6.38 10.68 -8.26
C TYR A 47 7.34 9.50 -8.43
N ALA A 48 6.83 8.30 -8.71
CA ALA A 48 7.64 7.19 -9.19
C ALA A 48 8.21 7.46 -10.59
N SER A 49 7.60 8.39 -11.35
CA SER A 49 8.14 8.93 -12.61
C SER A 49 9.23 9.99 -12.38
N PRO A 50 10.12 10.27 -13.35
CA PRO A 50 11.26 11.16 -13.19
C PRO A 50 10.85 12.61 -12.90
N GLY A 51 10.62 12.91 -11.63
CA GLY A 51 10.34 14.24 -11.09
C GLY A 51 11.48 14.77 -10.23
N PRO A 52 11.35 16.00 -9.66
CA PRO A 52 12.39 16.62 -8.84
C PRO A 52 12.63 15.91 -7.50
N VAL A 53 11.69 15.07 -7.05
CA VAL A 53 11.85 14.24 -5.86
C VAL A 53 12.49 12.92 -6.29
N ARG A 54 13.77 12.78 -6.02
CA ARG A 54 14.49 11.54 -6.27
C ARG A 54 14.29 10.62 -5.08
N TYR A 55 13.75 9.43 -5.32
CA TYR A 55 13.94 8.30 -4.42
C TYR A 55 15.44 8.08 -4.22
N LEU A 56 15.85 7.48 -3.12
CA LEU A 56 17.25 7.12 -2.89
C LEU A 56 17.78 6.18 -3.99
N SER A 57 16.92 5.38 -4.58
CA SER A 57 17.15 4.65 -5.82
C SER A 57 16.59 5.43 -7.00
N ALA A 58 17.32 5.49 -8.11
CA ALA A 58 16.91 6.18 -9.34
C ALA A 58 15.62 5.62 -9.98
N ARG A 59 15.15 4.47 -9.51
CA ARG A 59 13.85 3.85 -9.73
C ARG A 59 13.46 3.16 -8.42
N PRO A 60 12.23 3.27 -7.92
CA PRO A 60 11.79 2.44 -6.80
C PRO A 60 11.87 0.97 -7.24
N ALA A 61 12.76 0.22 -6.61
CA ALA A 61 12.88 -1.23 -6.81
C ALA A 61 11.82 -1.96 -5.99
N LEU A 62 10.64 -1.33 -5.86
CA LEU A 62 9.52 -1.86 -5.09
C LEU A 62 8.41 -2.31 -6.02
N ASP A 63 8.03 -3.55 -5.89
CA ASP A 63 6.77 -4.04 -6.40
C ASP A 63 5.63 -3.63 -5.48
N ILE A 64 4.48 -3.32 -6.08
CA ILE A 64 3.31 -2.82 -5.35
C ILE A 64 2.18 -3.80 -5.53
N HIS A 65 1.74 -4.39 -4.43
CA HIS A 65 0.63 -5.33 -4.41
C HIS A 65 -0.52 -4.79 -3.55
N LEU A 66 -1.73 -5.18 -3.92
CA LEU A 66 -2.92 -4.92 -3.13
C LEU A 66 -3.59 -6.24 -2.78
N VAL A 67 -3.99 -6.40 -1.53
CA VAL A 67 -4.97 -7.41 -1.14
C VAL A 67 -6.29 -6.70 -0.94
N VAL A 68 -7.19 -6.88 -1.90
CA VAL A 68 -8.51 -6.25 -1.92
C VAL A 68 -9.49 -7.12 -1.17
N ASN A 69 -10.01 -6.62 -0.05
CA ASN A 69 -11.01 -7.30 0.76
C ASN A 69 -12.43 -6.79 0.47
N ARG A 70 -12.62 -5.46 0.43
CA ARG A 70 -13.94 -4.81 0.29
C ARG A 70 -13.81 -3.46 -0.41
N VAL A 71 -13.56 -3.48 -1.72
CA VAL A 71 -13.54 -2.28 -2.56
C VAL A 71 -14.64 -2.37 -3.61
N ARG A 72 -15.61 -1.44 -3.59
CA ARG A 72 -16.67 -1.43 -4.60
C ARG A 72 -16.09 -1.24 -5.99
N GLY A 73 -16.43 -2.11 -6.91
CA GLY A 73 -15.94 -2.06 -8.30
C GLY A 73 -14.58 -2.73 -8.54
N LEU A 74 -14.04 -3.40 -7.53
CA LEU A 74 -12.89 -4.32 -7.68
C LEU A 74 -13.26 -5.70 -7.14
N GLU A 75 -12.83 -6.73 -7.84
CA GLU A 75 -12.93 -8.11 -7.40
C GLU A 75 -12.04 -8.34 -6.17
N GLN A 76 -12.55 -9.10 -5.21
CA GLN A 76 -11.78 -9.50 -4.03
C GLN A 76 -10.62 -10.42 -4.42
N GLY A 77 -9.42 -10.13 -3.90
CA GLY A 77 -8.24 -10.92 -4.24
C GLY A 77 -6.93 -10.14 -4.17
N VAL A 78 -5.91 -10.75 -4.74
CA VAL A 78 -4.56 -10.18 -4.87
C VAL A 78 -4.43 -9.49 -6.21
N TRP A 79 -3.94 -8.26 -6.19
CA TRP A 79 -3.71 -7.43 -7.36
C TRP A 79 -2.28 -6.90 -7.35
N ARG A 80 -1.70 -6.70 -8.52
CA ARG A 80 -0.46 -5.95 -8.71
C ARG A 80 -0.79 -4.58 -9.30
N TYR A 81 -0.22 -3.53 -8.74
CA TYR A 81 -0.32 -2.17 -9.26
C TYR A 81 0.92 -1.83 -10.08
N ILE A 82 0.72 -1.29 -11.28
CA ILE A 82 1.78 -0.82 -12.19
C ILE A 82 1.62 0.69 -12.32
N PRO A 83 2.41 1.50 -11.58
CA PRO A 83 2.26 2.95 -11.55
C PRO A 83 2.42 3.63 -12.91
N ASP A 84 3.43 3.24 -13.69
CA ASP A 84 3.74 3.84 -15.00
C ASP A 84 2.61 3.65 -16.02
N GLU A 85 1.80 2.61 -15.86
CA GLU A 85 0.67 2.30 -16.73
C GLU A 85 -0.68 2.69 -16.10
N HIS A 86 -0.67 3.16 -14.86
CA HIS A 86 -1.89 3.39 -14.05
C HIS A 86 -2.85 2.19 -14.07
N GLN A 87 -2.30 0.99 -13.90
CA GLN A 87 -3.06 -0.25 -14.04
C GLN A 87 -3.00 -1.14 -12.80
N LEU A 88 -4.14 -1.79 -12.54
CA LEU A 88 -4.26 -2.90 -11.60
C LEU A 88 -4.42 -4.21 -12.39
N LEU A 89 -3.54 -5.16 -12.14
CA LEU A 89 -3.58 -6.51 -12.70
C LEU A 89 -4.05 -7.49 -11.61
N LEU A 90 -5.12 -8.23 -11.88
CA LEU A 90 -5.57 -9.30 -10.98
C LEU A 90 -4.57 -10.46 -11.06
N VAL A 91 -3.97 -10.80 -9.93
CA VAL A 91 -3.07 -11.96 -9.77
C VAL A 91 -3.90 -13.18 -9.41
N ARG A 92 -4.77 -13.04 -8.39
CA ARG A 92 -5.63 -14.12 -7.93
C ARG A 92 -6.93 -13.60 -7.33
N ALA A 93 -8.06 -14.17 -7.76
CA ALA A 93 -9.38 -13.91 -7.20
C ALA A 93 -9.64 -14.87 -6.02
N GLN A 94 -9.49 -14.39 -4.80
CA GLN A 94 -9.69 -15.19 -3.58
C GLN A 94 -9.92 -14.29 -2.37
N ASP A 95 -10.71 -14.77 -1.40
CA ASP A 95 -10.82 -14.13 -0.08
C ASP A 95 -9.57 -14.40 0.76
N GLU A 96 -8.73 -13.40 0.93
CA GLU A 96 -7.47 -13.50 1.68
C GLU A 96 -7.58 -13.05 3.14
N ARG A 97 -8.74 -12.57 3.62
CA ARG A 97 -8.88 -11.96 4.95
C ARG A 97 -8.38 -12.83 6.10
N ARG A 98 -8.61 -14.14 6.03
CA ARG A 98 -8.11 -15.08 7.06
C ARG A 98 -6.58 -15.22 7.01
N ARG A 99 -6.03 -15.29 5.80
CA ARG A 99 -4.58 -15.43 5.59
C ARG A 99 -3.85 -14.17 6.01
N VAL A 100 -4.31 -12.98 5.58
CA VAL A 100 -3.69 -11.70 5.97
C VAL A 100 -3.80 -11.43 7.47
N HIS A 101 -4.89 -11.83 8.12
CA HIS A 101 -5.01 -11.75 9.57
C HIS A 101 -3.92 -12.57 10.26
N GLY A 102 -3.71 -13.82 9.84
CA GLY A 102 -2.64 -14.68 10.35
C GLY A 102 -1.25 -14.13 10.05
N ALA A 103 -1.01 -13.71 8.80
CA ALA A 103 0.26 -13.14 8.37
C ALA A 103 0.62 -11.84 9.10
N CYS A 104 -0.37 -11.08 9.58
CA CYS A 104 -0.20 -9.87 10.38
C CYS A 104 -0.32 -10.13 11.90
N LEU A 105 0.12 -11.28 12.39
CA LEU A 105 0.14 -11.63 13.82
C LEU A 105 -1.23 -11.56 14.51
N GLY A 106 -2.31 -11.85 13.80
CA GLY A 106 -3.67 -11.78 14.33
C GLY A 106 -4.19 -10.37 14.55
N GLN A 107 -3.62 -9.36 13.90
CA GLN A 107 -4.12 -7.99 14.01
C GLN A 107 -5.45 -7.83 13.26
N GLU A 108 -6.53 -7.49 14.00
CA GLU A 108 -7.87 -7.29 13.47
C GLU A 108 -7.89 -6.24 12.33
N LEU A 109 -7.08 -5.20 12.44
CA LEU A 109 -7.01 -4.15 11.44
C LEU A 109 -6.60 -4.67 10.04
N ALA A 110 -5.83 -5.76 9.95
CA ALA A 110 -5.49 -6.37 8.67
C ALA A 110 -6.69 -7.09 8.03
N ARG A 111 -7.51 -7.75 8.84
CA ARG A 111 -8.73 -8.45 8.39
C ARG A 111 -9.86 -7.49 8.02
N ASP A 112 -10.00 -6.40 8.82
CA ASP A 112 -11.14 -5.49 8.72
C ASP A 112 -10.91 -4.32 7.77
N ALA A 113 -9.66 -4.10 7.34
CA ALA A 113 -9.33 -3.16 6.27
C ALA A 113 -10.07 -3.51 4.97
N ALA A 114 -10.45 -2.50 4.21
CA ALA A 114 -11.02 -2.68 2.88
C ALA A 114 -9.95 -3.15 1.86
N CYS A 115 -8.71 -2.69 2.05
CA CYS A 115 -7.57 -3.05 1.24
C CYS A 115 -6.27 -3.00 2.06
N LEU A 116 -5.35 -3.92 1.78
CA LEU A 116 -3.96 -3.82 2.24
C LEU A 116 -3.08 -3.52 1.03
N LEU A 117 -2.22 -2.52 1.16
CA LEU A 117 -1.20 -2.23 0.17
C LEU A 117 0.15 -2.69 0.72
N VAL A 118 0.89 -3.46 -0.09
CA VAL A 118 2.12 -4.13 0.31
C VAL A 118 3.23 -3.75 -0.66
N TYR A 119 4.33 -3.24 -0.14
CA TYR A 119 5.57 -3.05 -0.88
C TYR A 119 6.49 -4.22 -0.66
N SER A 120 6.97 -4.81 -1.75
CA SER A 120 7.95 -5.90 -1.76
C SER A 120 9.10 -5.57 -2.70
N ALA A 121 10.20 -6.30 -2.58
CA ALA A 121 11.36 -6.12 -3.45
C ALA A 121 12.09 -7.46 -3.64
N ASP A 122 12.64 -7.65 -4.85
CA ASP A 122 13.66 -8.65 -5.13
C ASP A 122 14.95 -8.26 -4.38
N LEU A 123 15.15 -8.85 -3.21
CA LEU A 123 16.28 -8.51 -2.35
C LEU A 123 17.63 -8.93 -2.95
N PRO A 124 17.81 -10.12 -3.55
CA PRO A 124 19.03 -10.48 -4.26
C PRO A 124 19.45 -9.44 -5.31
N THR A 125 18.54 -9.08 -6.22
CA THR A 125 18.80 -8.07 -7.25
C THR A 125 19.14 -6.70 -6.64
N ALA A 126 18.45 -6.29 -5.58
CA ALA A 126 18.73 -5.05 -4.90
C ALA A 126 20.15 -5.05 -4.26
N VAL A 127 20.57 -6.18 -3.66
CA VAL A 127 21.91 -6.34 -3.06
C VAL A 127 22.99 -6.30 -4.13
N GLU A 128 22.78 -6.88 -5.30
CA GLU A 128 23.72 -6.78 -6.43
C GLU A 128 23.96 -5.32 -6.85
N VAL A 129 22.92 -4.49 -6.81
CA VAL A 129 22.99 -3.08 -7.23
C VAL A 129 23.55 -2.18 -6.13
N TRP A 130 23.16 -2.37 -4.87
CA TRP A 130 23.45 -1.43 -3.77
C TRP A 130 24.25 -2.02 -2.61
N GLY A 131 24.65 -3.28 -2.70
CA GLY A 131 25.43 -3.99 -1.66
C GLY A 131 24.66 -4.11 -0.35
N ASP A 132 25.37 -4.18 0.77
CA ASP A 132 24.84 -4.41 2.12
C ASP A 132 23.83 -3.34 2.61
N ARG A 133 23.73 -2.22 1.90
CA ARG A 133 22.80 -1.15 2.24
C ARG A 133 21.44 -1.24 1.54
N ALA A 134 21.30 -2.19 0.60
CA ALA A 134 20.09 -2.36 -0.21
C ALA A 134 18.82 -2.39 0.65
N TYR A 135 18.78 -3.20 1.68
CA TYR A 135 17.63 -3.33 2.57
C TYR A 135 17.21 -2.01 3.22
N ARG A 136 18.16 -1.16 3.61
CA ARG A 136 17.86 0.17 4.17
C ARG A 136 17.27 1.11 3.12
N TYR A 137 17.78 1.07 1.90
CA TYR A 137 17.29 1.94 0.83
C TYR A 137 15.87 1.57 0.43
N LEU A 138 15.56 0.27 0.33
CA LEU A 138 14.21 -0.22 0.09
C LEU A 138 13.22 0.25 1.16
N HIS A 139 13.61 0.20 2.44
CA HIS A 139 12.77 0.66 3.53
C HIS A 139 12.58 2.19 3.56
N LEU A 140 13.57 2.97 3.16
CA LEU A 140 13.45 4.43 3.04
C LEU A 140 12.47 4.79 1.91
N ASP A 141 12.58 4.14 0.75
CA ASP A 141 11.65 4.33 -0.35
C ASP A 141 10.23 3.89 0.00
N ALA A 142 10.07 2.72 0.63
CA ALA A 142 8.79 2.23 1.10
C ALA A 142 8.16 3.15 2.16
N GLY A 143 8.96 3.69 3.07
CA GLY A 143 8.52 4.66 4.09
C GLY A 143 8.07 5.98 3.47
N PHE A 144 8.75 6.47 2.45
CA PHE A 144 8.34 7.66 1.72
C PHE A 144 6.98 7.44 1.03
N LEU A 145 6.83 6.34 0.28
CA LEU A 145 5.57 5.98 -0.38
C LEU A 145 4.45 5.76 0.65
N GLY A 146 4.76 5.10 1.77
CA GLY A 146 3.83 4.91 2.87
C GLY A 146 3.33 6.24 3.47
N GLN A 147 4.20 7.27 3.58
CA GLN A 147 3.78 8.59 4.01
C GLN A 147 2.87 9.27 2.98
N GLN A 148 3.16 9.15 1.69
CA GLN A 148 2.28 9.67 0.64
C GLN A 148 0.90 9.01 0.67
N LEU A 149 0.84 7.68 0.87
CA LEU A 149 -0.41 6.95 1.08
C LEU A 149 -1.19 7.48 2.28
N ASN A 150 -0.51 7.68 3.42
CA ASN A 150 -1.14 8.20 4.62
C ASN A 150 -1.80 9.56 4.38
N LEU A 151 -1.10 10.48 3.72
CA LEU A 151 -1.63 11.82 3.42
C LEU A 151 -2.80 11.76 2.45
N ALA A 152 -2.68 10.94 1.39
CA ALA A 152 -3.75 10.74 0.42
C ALA A 152 -5.02 10.15 1.05
N CYS A 153 -4.87 9.13 1.90
CA CYS A 153 -6.00 8.53 2.62
C CYS A 153 -6.70 9.54 3.51
N VAL A 154 -5.95 10.32 4.30
CA VAL A 154 -6.53 11.37 5.16
C VAL A 154 -7.25 12.42 4.33
N HIS A 155 -6.71 12.80 3.17
CA HIS A 155 -7.36 13.73 2.25
C HIS A 155 -8.68 13.18 1.69
N GLN A 156 -8.74 11.88 1.37
CA GLN A 156 -9.96 11.22 0.89
C GLN A 156 -10.93 10.83 2.03
N GLY A 157 -10.62 11.14 3.28
CA GLY A 157 -11.44 10.75 4.43
C GLY A 157 -11.37 9.27 4.77
N LEU A 158 -10.36 8.55 4.26
CA LEU A 158 -10.14 7.14 4.55
C LEU A 158 -9.28 6.96 5.80
N GLY A 159 -9.57 5.90 6.54
CA GLY A 159 -8.68 5.40 7.59
C GLY A 159 -7.44 4.71 6.98
N VAL A 160 -6.31 4.87 7.67
CA VAL A 160 -5.02 4.32 7.23
C VAL A 160 -4.15 3.94 8.42
N SER A 161 -3.44 2.81 8.33
CA SER A 161 -2.49 2.38 9.36
C SER A 161 -1.37 1.55 8.75
N GLY A 162 -0.12 1.88 9.10
CA GLY A 162 1.02 1.02 8.82
C GLY A 162 1.02 -0.21 9.73
N ILE A 163 1.44 -1.35 9.20
CA ILE A 163 1.62 -2.61 9.91
C ILE A 163 3.09 -2.97 9.84
N ALA A 164 3.75 -3.10 11.00
CA ALA A 164 5.16 -3.44 11.10
C ALA A 164 5.41 -4.86 11.66
N GLY A 165 4.40 -5.49 12.23
CA GLY A 165 4.47 -6.86 12.73
C GLY A 165 3.77 -7.83 11.78
N PHE A 166 4.55 -8.65 11.06
CA PHE A 166 4.03 -9.64 10.12
C PHE A 166 5.06 -10.77 9.90
N PHE A 167 4.62 -11.82 9.24
CA PHE A 167 5.46 -12.94 8.81
C PHE A 167 5.76 -12.80 7.31
N ASP A 168 7.01 -12.59 6.93
CA ASP A 168 7.45 -12.39 5.53
C ASP A 168 7.07 -13.58 4.65
N ASP A 169 7.39 -14.81 5.05
CA ASP A 169 7.10 -16.02 4.28
C ASP A 169 5.60 -16.18 4.00
N ALA A 170 4.75 -15.85 4.99
CA ALA A 170 3.31 -15.92 4.81
C ALA A 170 2.80 -14.86 3.80
N TRP A 171 3.44 -13.70 3.77
CA TRP A 171 3.13 -12.67 2.78
C TRP A 171 3.64 -13.05 1.38
N ASN A 172 4.85 -13.63 1.27
CA ASN A 172 5.34 -14.14 -0.01
C ASN A 172 4.39 -15.20 -0.59
N ASP A 173 3.86 -16.10 0.24
CA ASP A 173 2.84 -17.08 -0.16
C ASP A 173 1.50 -16.43 -0.58
N ILE A 174 1.06 -15.37 0.11
CA ILE A 174 -0.18 -14.66 -0.24
C ILE A 174 -0.02 -13.96 -1.59
N LEU A 175 1.11 -13.33 -1.82
CA LEU A 175 1.38 -12.53 -3.01
C LEU A 175 1.95 -13.34 -4.19
N GLU A 176 2.21 -14.65 -4.00
CA GLU A 176 2.86 -15.54 -4.97
C GLU A 176 4.25 -15.06 -5.38
N LEU A 177 5.03 -14.59 -4.39
CA LEU A 177 6.39 -14.11 -4.57
C LEU A 177 7.42 -15.19 -4.22
N PRO A 178 8.63 -15.13 -4.81
CA PRO A 178 9.75 -15.95 -4.38
C PRO A 178 10.10 -15.74 -2.90
N ALA A 179 10.63 -16.77 -2.25
CA ALA A 179 10.94 -16.74 -0.81
C ALA A 179 12.04 -15.72 -0.42
N ASP A 180 12.85 -15.29 -1.38
CA ASP A 180 13.91 -14.29 -1.21
C ASP A 180 13.46 -12.84 -1.45
N HIS A 181 12.16 -12.63 -1.75
CA HIS A 181 11.59 -11.30 -1.78
C HIS A 181 11.41 -10.77 -0.35
N ALA A 182 11.80 -9.52 -0.15
CA ALA A 182 11.59 -8.81 1.10
C ALA A 182 10.25 -8.06 1.09
N ILE A 183 9.45 -8.23 2.13
CA ILE A 183 8.28 -7.37 2.39
C ILE A 183 8.78 -6.15 3.17
N THR A 184 8.67 -4.97 2.57
CA THR A 184 9.29 -3.76 3.14
C THR A 184 8.31 -2.90 3.94
N TYR A 185 7.04 -2.84 3.52
CA TYR A 185 6.03 -2.08 4.23
C TYR A 185 4.62 -2.54 3.88
N ILE A 186 3.72 -2.53 4.87
CA ILE A 186 2.31 -2.86 4.70
C ILE A 186 1.47 -1.71 5.21
N THR A 187 0.47 -1.31 4.43
CA THR A 187 -0.50 -0.27 4.82
C THR A 187 -1.92 -0.81 4.71
N ALA A 188 -2.65 -0.80 5.81
CA ALA A 188 -4.08 -1.10 5.84
C ALA A 188 -4.87 0.18 5.54
N ILE A 189 -5.85 0.10 4.63
CA ILE A 189 -6.70 1.20 4.18
C ILE A 189 -8.17 0.76 4.30
N GLY A 190 -9.03 1.63 4.81
CA GLY A 190 -10.45 1.30 4.94
C GLY A 190 -11.28 2.43 5.51
N ASP A 191 -12.55 2.15 5.76
CA ASP A 191 -13.43 3.04 6.49
C ASP A 191 -13.07 3.01 7.99
N ALA A 192 -12.72 4.18 8.55
CA ALA A 192 -12.31 4.27 9.95
C ALA A 192 -13.52 4.20 10.89
N ALA A 193 -13.47 3.35 11.90
CA ALA A 193 -14.46 3.42 12.97
C ALA A 193 -14.34 4.80 13.68
N ALA A 194 -15.49 5.41 13.98
CA ALA A 194 -15.51 6.68 14.71
C ALA A 194 -14.74 6.51 16.03
N GLY A 195 -13.65 7.26 16.20
CA GLY A 195 -12.83 7.20 17.40
C GLY A 195 -13.62 7.63 18.64
N ARG A 196 -13.47 6.85 19.72
CA ARG A 196 -13.82 7.31 21.06
C ARG A 196 -12.73 8.21 21.61
#